data_8a6c4f03d64e776658f82b880882506e
#
_entry.id   8a6c4f03d64e776658f82b880882506e
#
_cell.length_a   1.000
_cell.length_b   1.000
_cell.length_c   1.000
_cell.angle_alpha   90.00
_cell.angle_beta   90.00
_cell.angle_gamma   90.00
#
_symmetry.space_group_name_H-M   'P 1'
#
loop_
_entity.id
_entity.type
_entity.pdbx_description
1 polymer ?
#
loop_
_entity_poly.entity_id
_entity_poly.type
_entity_poly.pdbx_seq_one_letter_code
_entity_poly.pdbx_strand_id
1 'polypeptide(L)'
;MINVRLILISFLCVFTLAFTGCSTRENLHSAVFIGGNPDFQTEYPGPEWDPKIIYDPAPTGTPQVALHEVIKEPPPPTKAPNYKTVRVNFATDRTRNSVKGEEPFTEQPNESESELIYGVCDVSIPFDHKTGVIEGPVFGWKFLENPEKHMVLLSTKIIGKELFFENLESQIIRTSDLNAFIFVHGYNVSFSDAALRTAQMAQDLKFGGAAIFYSWPSKKSITTYPWDEQNIAWSEPHFKKFLSDFLSTTVAESVYLVGHSMGTRALTNSLVSLTREKPELTAKLKAIILAAPDIDTRIFKRDIAPQLTGASLKLTLYASSNDEALKLSRKFHGYPRLGDSGSNLTIVKGMDTIDASNADTSFSLIGHSYYGSKSILNDMSSIFKIEPIAPNNRGLLPVGEPSTHWTFR
;
A
#
# COMPACT_ATOMS: atom_id res chain seq x y z
N MET A 1 10.94 -10.00 -31.07
CA MET A 1 10.00 -8.86 -31.20
C MET A 1 8.62 -9.43 -31.50
N ILE A 2 7.88 -9.77 -30.46
CA ILE A 2 6.51 -10.27 -30.57
C ILE A 2 5.61 -9.03 -30.63
N ASN A 3 4.77 -9.01 -31.64
CA ASN A 3 4.03 -7.84 -32.10
C ASN A 3 3.05 -7.31 -31.03
N VAL A 4 3.34 -6.19 -30.42
CA VAL A 4 2.50 -5.47 -29.45
C VAL A 4 1.09 -5.15 -30.00
N ARG A 5 0.92 -5.13 -31.32
CA ARG A 5 -0.38 -4.93 -31.99
C ARG A 5 -1.35 -6.09 -31.79
N LEU A 6 -0.89 -7.33 -31.58
CA LEU A 6 -1.77 -8.47 -31.36
C LEU A 6 -2.41 -8.48 -29.96
N ILE A 7 -1.73 -7.96 -28.96
CA ILE A 7 -2.24 -7.88 -27.58
C ILE A 7 -3.35 -6.81 -27.47
N LEU A 8 -3.22 -5.70 -28.20
CA LEU A 8 -4.25 -4.65 -28.23
C LEU A 8 -5.54 -5.10 -28.95
N ILE A 9 -5.44 -5.95 -29.95
CA ILE A 9 -6.61 -6.45 -30.71
C ILE A 9 -7.40 -7.47 -29.87
N SER A 10 -6.73 -8.31 -29.08
CA SER A 10 -7.41 -9.22 -28.15
C SER A 10 -8.17 -8.46 -27.03
N PHE A 11 -7.69 -7.29 -26.62
CA PHE A 11 -8.37 -6.45 -25.63
C PHE A 11 -9.67 -5.82 -26.17
N LEU A 12 -9.70 -5.46 -27.45
CA LEU A 12 -10.88 -4.82 -28.06
C LEU A 12 -12.01 -5.83 -28.33
N CYS A 13 -11.68 -7.09 -28.63
CA CYS A 13 -12.68 -8.15 -28.91
C CYS A 13 -13.39 -8.66 -27.66
N VAL A 14 -12.74 -8.67 -26.48
CA VAL A 14 -13.37 -9.12 -25.22
C VAL A 14 -14.36 -8.08 -24.68
N PHE A 15 -14.13 -6.79 -24.92
CA PHE A 15 -15.03 -5.72 -24.47
C PHE A 15 -16.28 -5.54 -25.34
N THR A 16 -16.26 -5.93 -26.62
CA THR A 16 -17.43 -5.82 -27.50
C THR A 16 -18.45 -6.94 -27.31
N LEU A 17 -18.08 -8.08 -26.71
CA LEU A 17 -19.00 -9.20 -26.46
C LEU A 17 -19.80 -9.08 -25.15
N ALA A 18 -19.45 -8.16 -24.26
CA ALA A 18 -20.15 -7.94 -22.98
C ALA A 18 -21.33 -6.96 -23.06
N PHE A 19 -21.57 -6.29 -24.20
CA PHE A 19 -22.62 -5.28 -24.35
C PHE A 19 -23.82 -5.67 -25.22
N THR A 20 -23.90 -6.91 -25.71
CA THR A 20 -25.05 -7.38 -26.49
C THR A 20 -25.80 -8.49 -25.76
N GLY A 21 -26.53 -8.13 -24.74
CA GLY A 21 -27.40 -9.08 -24.04
C GLY A 21 -28.07 -8.51 -22.82
N CYS A 22 -29.14 -7.83 -23.01
CA CYS A 22 -30.43 -7.98 -22.35
C CYS A 22 -31.24 -6.69 -22.33
N SER A 23 -32.12 -6.57 -23.32
CA SER A 23 -33.29 -5.71 -23.25
C SER A 23 -34.49 -6.63 -23.01
N THR A 24 -34.98 -6.72 -21.80
CA THR A 24 -36.36 -7.09 -21.49
C THR A 24 -36.89 -6.21 -20.35
N ARG A 25 -37.87 -5.40 -20.75
CA ARG A 25 -38.75 -4.67 -19.83
C ARG A 25 -39.61 -5.67 -19.08
N GLU A 26 -39.67 -5.58 -17.77
CA GLU A 26 -40.87 -5.93 -17.03
C GLU A 26 -41.12 -4.93 -15.90
N ASN A 27 -42.39 -4.49 -15.88
CA ASN A 27 -42.94 -3.57 -14.92
C ASN A 27 -43.02 -4.22 -13.52
N LEU A 28 -42.67 -3.51 -12.46
CA LEU A 28 -43.09 -3.86 -11.14
C LEU A 28 -43.59 -2.65 -10.33
N HIS A 29 -44.78 -2.86 -9.81
CA HIS A 29 -45.66 -1.96 -9.11
C HIS A 29 -45.07 -1.25 -7.88
N SER A 30 -45.53 -0.05 -7.71
CA SER A 30 -45.55 0.76 -6.49
C SER A 30 -46.07 -0.02 -5.30
N ALA A 31 -45.30 -0.08 -4.21
CA ALA A 31 -45.82 -0.40 -2.88
C ALA A 31 -45.72 0.83 -1.98
N VAL A 32 -46.86 1.34 -1.63
CA VAL A 32 -47.12 2.41 -0.65
C VAL A 32 -46.88 1.84 0.75
N PHE A 33 -46.00 2.47 1.54
CA PHE A 33 -45.92 2.20 2.98
C PHE A 33 -46.80 3.22 3.74
N ILE A 34 -47.84 2.70 4.40
CA ILE A 34 -48.68 3.41 5.38
C ILE A 34 -48.29 2.95 6.79
N GLY A 35 -47.95 3.92 7.62
CA GLY A 35 -48.36 4.08 9.00
C GLY A 35 -47.96 3.06 10.06
N GLY A 36 -47.35 3.59 11.07
CA GLY A 36 -46.78 3.01 12.27
C GLY A 36 -47.76 2.33 13.24
N ASN A 37 -47.15 1.65 14.19
CA ASN A 37 -47.68 1.49 15.53
C ASN A 37 -46.54 1.36 16.55
N PRO A 38 -46.52 2.14 17.63
CA PRO A 38 -45.58 1.96 18.73
C PRO A 38 -46.19 1.00 19.73
N ASP A 39 -45.42 0.11 20.31
CA ASP A 39 -45.57 -0.64 21.55
C ASP A 39 -45.21 -2.12 21.36
N PHE A 40 -43.93 -2.43 21.55
CA PHE A 40 -43.50 -3.74 22.03
C PHE A 40 -42.37 -3.55 23.04
N GLN A 41 -42.76 -3.44 24.32
CA GLN A 41 -41.87 -3.75 25.43
C GLN A 41 -41.79 -5.27 25.55
N THR A 42 -40.60 -5.82 25.25
CA THR A 42 -40.27 -7.18 25.68
C THR A 42 -39.31 -7.07 26.86
N GLU A 43 -39.84 -7.22 28.06
CA GLU A 43 -39.05 -7.55 29.25
C GLU A 43 -38.42 -8.91 29.04
N TYR A 44 -37.07 -8.97 29.01
CA TYR A 44 -36.34 -10.19 29.22
C TYR A 44 -36.16 -10.39 30.73
N PRO A 45 -36.62 -11.51 31.32
CA PRO A 45 -36.30 -11.84 32.70
C PRO A 45 -34.81 -12.20 32.76
N GLY A 46 -34.06 -11.42 33.53
CA GLY A 46 -32.69 -11.76 33.88
C GLY A 46 -32.63 -13.07 34.67
N PRO A 47 -31.49 -13.79 34.63
CA PRO A 47 -31.32 -15.04 35.37
C PRO A 47 -31.47 -14.76 36.89
N GLU A 48 -32.35 -15.55 37.54
CA GLU A 48 -32.52 -15.55 38.99
C GLU A 48 -31.18 -15.89 39.70
N TRP A 49 -30.85 -15.05 40.67
CA TRP A 49 -29.66 -15.20 41.51
C TRP A 49 -29.91 -16.32 42.53
N ASP A 50 -29.17 -17.44 42.42
CA ASP A 50 -29.15 -18.52 43.40
C ASP A 50 -28.11 -18.24 44.50
N PRO A 51 -28.50 -17.97 45.77
CA PRO A 51 -27.57 -17.63 46.83
C PRO A 51 -26.73 -18.79 47.39
N LYS A 52 -26.70 -19.97 46.73
CA LYS A 52 -26.02 -21.16 47.22
C LYS A 52 -24.74 -21.53 46.47
N ILE A 53 -24.24 -20.66 45.54
CA ILE A 53 -22.93 -20.90 44.92
C ILE A 53 -21.87 -20.34 45.84
N ILE A 54 -21.24 -21.24 46.61
CA ILE A 54 -20.02 -20.97 47.40
C ILE A 54 -18.88 -20.86 46.41
N TYR A 55 -18.33 -19.66 46.23
CA TYR A 55 -17.09 -19.48 45.50
C TYR A 55 -15.92 -19.95 46.34
N ASP A 56 -15.19 -20.96 45.86
CA ASP A 56 -13.86 -21.29 46.38
C ASP A 56 -12.92 -20.08 46.14
N PRO A 57 -12.11 -19.69 47.13
CA PRO A 57 -11.15 -18.62 46.93
C PRO A 57 -10.12 -19.05 45.89
N ALA A 58 -9.93 -18.21 44.87
CA ALA A 58 -8.94 -18.39 43.81
C ALA A 58 -7.55 -18.72 44.43
N PRO A 59 -6.83 -19.69 43.85
CA PRO A 59 -5.47 -19.98 44.31
C PRO A 59 -4.57 -18.76 44.12
N THR A 60 -3.93 -18.34 45.21
CA THR A 60 -2.91 -17.30 45.20
C THR A 60 -1.63 -17.83 44.53
N GLY A 61 -1.70 -17.90 43.18
CA GLY A 61 -0.54 -18.13 42.32
C GLY A 61 -0.12 -16.78 41.73
N THR A 62 1.10 -16.37 42.00
CA THR A 62 1.76 -15.29 41.27
C THR A 62 1.55 -15.48 39.76
N PRO A 63 1.13 -14.45 38.99
CA PRO A 63 1.05 -14.61 37.55
C PRO A 63 2.46 -14.92 37.04
N GLN A 64 2.67 -16.15 36.55
CA GLN A 64 3.81 -16.42 35.71
C GLN A 64 3.63 -15.54 34.48
N VAL A 65 4.43 -14.49 34.39
CA VAL A 65 4.62 -13.72 33.17
C VAL A 65 4.96 -14.74 32.08
N ALA A 66 4.03 -14.94 31.17
CA ALA A 66 4.28 -15.78 30.01
C ALA A 66 5.55 -15.23 29.34
N LEU A 67 6.61 -16.02 29.33
CA LEU A 67 7.84 -15.72 28.60
C LEU A 67 7.41 -15.47 27.16
N HIS A 68 7.44 -14.19 26.76
CA HIS A 68 7.23 -13.80 25.38
C HIS A 68 8.13 -14.69 24.51
N GLU A 69 7.53 -15.39 23.54
CA GLU A 69 8.29 -16.12 22.53
C GLU A 69 9.14 -15.14 21.75
N VAL A 70 10.31 -14.86 22.24
CA VAL A 70 11.34 -14.17 21.46
C VAL A 70 11.51 -14.96 20.18
N ILE A 71 11.32 -14.33 19.05
CA ILE A 71 11.54 -14.92 17.74
C ILE A 71 12.98 -15.45 17.76
N LYS A 72 13.17 -16.75 18.03
CA LYS A 72 14.47 -17.40 17.92
C LYS A 72 14.86 -17.32 16.44
N GLU A 73 15.93 -16.61 16.16
CA GLU A 73 16.57 -16.65 14.85
C GLU A 73 16.91 -18.12 14.54
N PRO A 74 16.65 -18.59 13.30
CA PRO A 74 17.08 -19.91 12.90
C PRO A 74 18.59 -20.04 13.09
N PRO A 75 19.12 -21.25 13.42
CA PRO A 75 20.55 -21.45 13.56
C PRO A 75 21.26 -20.97 12.29
N PRO A 76 22.43 -20.33 12.42
CA PRO A 76 23.15 -19.80 11.27
C PRO A 76 23.40 -20.92 10.27
N PRO A 77 23.20 -20.68 8.95
CA PRO A 77 23.45 -21.66 7.92
C PRO A 77 24.93 -22.09 7.96
N THR A 78 25.20 -23.36 7.71
CA THR A 78 26.56 -23.96 7.70
C THR A 78 27.50 -23.32 6.68
N LYS A 79 26.95 -22.59 5.70
CA LYS A 79 27.65 -21.70 4.76
C LYS A 79 26.89 -20.38 4.71
N ALA A 80 27.61 -19.26 4.80
CA ALA A 80 27.00 -17.95 4.66
C ALA A 80 26.26 -17.86 3.31
N PRO A 81 24.99 -17.42 3.31
CA PRO A 81 24.23 -17.29 2.08
C PRO A 81 24.90 -16.22 1.17
N ASN A 82 24.88 -16.47 -0.14
CA ASN A 82 25.41 -15.52 -1.13
C ASN A 82 24.38 -14.45 -1.53
N TYR A 83 23.60 -13.99 -0.54
CA TYR A 83 22.63 -12.90 -0.68
C TYR A 83 22.46 -12.19 0.67
N LYS A 84 21.93 -10.96 0.65
CA LYS A 84 21.48 -10.25 1.84
C LYS A 84 20.02 -10.60 2.14
N THR A 85 19.63 -10.54 3.40
CA THR A 85 18.22 -10.64 3.81
C THR A 85 17.76 -9.25 4.26
N VAL A 86 16.68 -8.78 3.65
CA VAL A 86 15.97 -7.57 4.07
C VAL A 86 14.65 -7.97 4.72
N ARG A 87 14.45 -7.55 5.97
CA ARG A 87 13.19 -7.74 6.69
C ARG A 87 12.27 -6.57 6.44
N VAL A 88 11.03 -6.86 6.06
CA VAL A 88 9.95 -5.90 5.91
C VAL A 88 8.76 -6.31 6.77
N ASN A 89 8.06 -5.32 7.30
CA ASN A 89 6.90 -5.52 8.16
C ASN A 89 5.63 -5.36 7.32
N PHE A 90 4.53 -6.02 7.69
CA PHE A 90 3.28 -5.87 6.96
C PHE A 90 2.06 -5.79 7.87
N ALA A 91 1.06 -5.06 7.38
CA ALA A 91 -0.33 -5.19 7.77
C ALA A 91 -1.15 -5.52 6.51
N THR A 92 -2.15 -6.40 6.66
CA THR A 92 -2.99 -6.80 5.52
C THR A 92 -4.40 -7.13 5.97
N ASP A 93 -5.35 -6.86 5.09
CA ASP A 93 -6.75 -7.26 5.17
C ASP A 93 -7.11 -8.31 4.11
N ARG A 94 -6.10 -9.03 3.59
CA ARG A 94 -6.27 -10.20 2.72
C ARG A 94 -6.62 -11.43 3.54
N THR A 95 -7.40 -12.32 2.95
CA THR A 95 -7.63 -13.67 3.49
C THR A 95 -6.33 -14.48 3.45
N ARG A 96 -6.02 -15.16 4.56
CA ARG A 96 -4.87 -16.06 4.64
C ARG A 96 -5.04 -17.25 3.70
N ASN A 97 -3.97 -17.62 2.99
CA ASN A 97 -3.93 -18.85 2.22
C ASN A 97 -3.42 -20.01 3.09
N SER A 98 -4.15 -21.11 3.09
CA SER A 98 -3.77 -22.33 3.84
C SER A 98 -2.94 -23.30 3.00
N VAL A 99 -2.79 -23.08 1.70
CA VAL A 99 -2.07 -23.96 0.79
C VAL A 99 -0.57 -23.71 0.90
N LYS A 100 0.15 -24.72 1.40
CA LYS A 100 1.61 -24.63 1.54
C LYS A 100 2.30 -24.53 0.19
N GLY A 101 3.21 -23.57 0.04
CA GLY A 101 4.00 -23.37 -1.19
C GLY A 101 3.36 -22.39 -2.19
N GLU A 102 2.17 -21.87 -1.89
CA GLU A 102 1.53 -20.82 -2.65
C GLU A 102 1.75 -19.42 -2.02
N GLU A 103 1.06 -18.42 -2.56
CA GLU A 103 1.02 -17.07 -1.96
C GLU A 103 0.55 -17.14 -0.49
N PRO A 104 1.20 -16.44 0.44
CA PRO A 104 0.83 -16.48 1.87
C PRO A 104 -0.59 -15.97 2.13
N PHE A 105 -1.08 -15.08 1.27
CA PHE A 105 -2.40 -14.50 1.34
C PHE A 105 -3.05 -14.52 -0.04
N THR A 106 -4.37 -14.70 -0.05
CA THR A 106 -5.17 -14.73 -1.27
C THR A 106 -5.45 -13.30 -1.80
N GLU A 107 -6.12 -13.24 -2.93
CA GLU A 107 -6.61 -12.00 -3.54
C GLU A 107 -8.02 -11.63 -3.04
N GLN A 108 -8.49 -12.26 -1.97
CA GLN A 108 -9.82 -12.01 -1.39
C GLN A 108 -9.71 -11.16 -0.12
N PRO A 109 -10.67 -10.27 0.11
CA PRO A 109 -10.84 -9.58 1.39
C PRO A 109 -11.03 -10.59 2.54
N ASN A 110 -10.50 -10.27 3.71
CA ASN A 110 -10.73 -11.04 4.93
C ASN A 110 -12.04 -10.58 5.60
N GLU A 111 -13.17 -11.05 5.06
CA GLU A 111 -14.50 -10.67 5.55
C GLU A 111 -14.86 -11.31 6.89
N SER A 112 -14.20 -12.41 7.26
CA SER A 112 -14.50 -13.18 8.47
C SER A 112 -13.80 -12.63 9.72
N GLU A 113 -12.75 -11.84 9.56
CA GLU A 113 -12.00 -11.23 10.65
C GLU A 113 -12.12 -9.71 10.55
N SER A 114 -12.73 -9.09 11.54
CA SER A 114 -12.81 -7.62 11.65
C SER A 114 -11.44 -6.97 11.94
N GLU A 115 -10.38 -7.79 12.06
CA GLU A 115 -9.05 -7.35 12.44
C GLU A 115 -8.03 -7.59 11.32
N LEU A 116 -7.09 -6.66 11.23
CA LEU A 116 -5.94 -6.77 10.34
C LEU A 116 -5.00 -7.88 10.78
N ILE A 117 -4.39 -8.55 9.81
CA ILE A 117 -3.31 -9.50 10.04
C ILE A 117 -1.97 -8.76 9.95
N TYR A 118 -1.12 -8.98 10.93
CA TYR A 118 0.20 -8.36 11.05
C TYR A 118 1.31 -9.39 10.96
N GLY A 119 2.48 -8.95 10.51
CA GLY A 119 3.62 -9.85 10.49
C GLY A 119 4.88 -9.25 9.86
N VAL A 120 5.83 -10.14 9.61
CA VAL A 120 7.12 -9.83 9.01
C VAL A 120 7.40 -10.77 7.83
N CYS A 121 8.10 -10.25 6.84
CA CYS A 121 8.62 -11.00 5.72
C CYS A 121 10.13 -10.84 5.64
N ASP A 122 10.85 -11.92 5.34
CA ASP A 122 12.26 -11.88 4.98
C ASP A 122 12.40 -12.07 3.47
N VAL A 123 13.10 -11.17 2.81
CA VAL A 123 13.31 -11.14 1.37
C VAL A 123 14.79 -11.22 1.05
N SER A 124 15.20 -12.09 0.11
CA SER A 124 16.58 -12.13 -0.40
C SER A 124 16.86 -10.98 -1.34
N ILE A 125 18.03 -10.39 -1.21
CA ILE A 125 18.59 -9.42 -2.16
C ILE A 125 19.93 -9.99 -2.67
N PRO A 126 20.05 -10.34 -3.96
CA PRO A 126 21.32 -10.81 -4.53
C PRO A 126 22.45 -9.80 -4.34
N PHE A 127 23.70 -10.24 -4.23
CA PHE A 127 24.82 -9.31 -4.08
C PHE A 127 25.09 -8.48 -5.34
N ASP A 128 24.66 -8.95 -6.51
CA ASP A 128 24.72 -8.26 -7.80
C ASP A 128 23.43 -7.49 -8.15
N HIS A 129 22.56 -7.27 -7.14
CA HIS A 129 21.34 -6.51 -7.26
C HIS A 129 21.54 -5.13 -7.90
N LYS A 130 20.66 -4.77 -8.81
CA LYS A 130 20.68 -3.49 -9.52
C LYS A 130 19.57 -2.58 -9.05
N THR A 131 19.92 -1.38 -8.65
CA THR A 131 18.96 -0.35 -8.20
C THR A 131 17.76 -0.25 -9.14
N GLY A 132 16.56 -0.38 -8.58
CA GLY A 132 15.29 -0.29 -9.29
C GLY A 132 14.79 -1.62 -9.87
N VAL A 133 15.59 -2.66 -9.87
CA VAL A 133 15.23 -3.97 -10.42
C VAL A 133 14.68 -4.86 -9.32
N ILE A 134 13.67 -5.65 -9.64
CA ILE A 134 13.29 -6.84 -8.87
C ILE A 134 13.75 -8.02 -9.72
N GLU A 135 14.89 -8.59 -9.39
CA GLU A 135 15.43 -9.73 -10.11
C GLU A 135 14.52 -10.95 -9.91
N GLY A 136 14.03 -11.49 -11.01
CA GLY A 136 13.15 -12.65 -11.03
C GLY A 136 13.59 -13.70 -12.04
N PRO A 137 13.10 -14.95 -11.92
CA PRO A 137 13.40 -15.99 -12.86
C PRO A 137 12.81 -15.71 -14.25
N VAL A 138 13.40 -16.33 -15.27
CA VAL A 138 12.93 -16.28 -16.65
C VAL A 138 11.47 -16.77 -16.68
N PHE A 139 10.60 -16.01 -17.35
CA PHE A 139 9.16 -16.25 -17.44
C PHE A 139 8.38 -16.21 -16.10
N GLY A 140 8.98 -15.74 -15.00
CA GLY A 140 8.30 -15.62 -13.70
C GLY A 140 7.95 -16.96 -13.05
N TRP A 141 8.61 -18.05 -13.44
CA TRP A 141 8.34 -19.38 -12.89
C TRP A 141 8.93 -19.52 -11.48
N LYS A 142 8.08 -19.53 -10.45
CA LYS A 142 8.48 -19.61 -9.04
C LYS A 142 9.40 -20.79 -8.71
N PHE A 143 9.25 -21.93 -9.37
CA PHE A 143 10.13 -23.10 -9.15
C PHE A 143 11.57 -22.90 -9.62
N LEU A 144 11.86 -21.83 -10.38
CA LEU A 144 13.20 -21.41 -10.79
C LEU A 144 13.78 -20.32 -9.90
N GLU A 145 13.08 -19.91 -8.86
CA GLU A 145 13.58 -18.90 -7.91
C GLU A 145 14.86 -19.41 -7.24
N ASN A 146 15.87 -18.55 -7.24
CA ASN A 146 17.14 -18.78 -6.58
C ASN A 146 17.51 -17.51 -5.79
N PRO A 147 17.52 -17.55 -4.46
CA PRO A 147 17.81 -16.39 -3.62
C PRO A 147 19.16 -15.72 -3.89
N GLU A 148 20.14 -16.46 -4.45
CA GLU A 148 21.46 -15.92 -4.81
C GLU A 148 21.42 -15.06 -6.08
N LYS A 149 20.37 -15.18 -6.90
CA LYS A 149 20.23 -14.50 -8.21
C LYS A 149 18.95 -13.68 -8.32
N HIS A 150 17.98 -13.97 -7.49
CA HIS A 150 16.67 -13.39 -7.56
C HIS A 150 16.28 -12.80 -6.20
N MET A 151 15.45 -11.77 -6.23
CA MET A 151 14.72 -11.35 -5.05
C MET A 151 13.59 -12.35 -4.81
N VAL A 152 13.59 -13.00 -3.65
CA VAL A 152 12.65 -14.08 -3.30
C VAL A 152 12.08 -13.80 -1.91
N LEU A 153 10.78 -14.02 -1.76
CA LEU A 153 10.14 -14.03 -0.45
C LEU A 153 10.52 -15.33 0.29
N LEU A 154 11.51 -15.22 1.17
CA LEU A 154 12.10 -16.36 1.89
C LEU A 154 11.17 -16.89 2.98
N SER A 155 10.52 -15.98 3.70
CA SER A 155 9.62 -16.33 4.81
C SER A 155 8.54 -15.28 4.99
N THR A 156 7.38 -15.73 5.50
CA THR A 156 6.29 -14.87 5.99
C THR A 156 5.89 -15.38 7.37
N LYS A 157 5.96 -14.51 8.37
CA LYS A 157 5.62 -14.85 9.75
C LYS A 157 4.51 -13.93 10.24
N ILE A 158 3.36 -14.50 10.55
CA ILE A 158 2.24 -13.79 11.17
C ILE A 158 2.53 -13.70 12.66
N ILE A 159 2.29 -12.52 13.24
CA ILE A 159 2.47 -12.23 14.66
C ILE A 159 1.28 -11.43 15.19
N GLY A 160 1.02 -11.50 16.50
CA GLY A 160 -0.04 -10.72 17.14
C GLY A 160 0.21 -9.21 17.02
N LYS A 161 -0.85 -8.43 17.08
CA LYS A 161 -0.81 -6.96 16.92
C LYS A 161 0.15 -6.30 17.89
N GLU A 162 0.09 -6.65 19.16
CA GLU A 162 0.92 -6.08 20.22
C GLU A 162 2.39 -6.34 19.93
N LEU A 163 2.75 -7.60 19.66
CA LEU A 163 4.13 -8.00 19.34
C LEU A 163 4.62 -7.35 18.03
N PHE A 164 3.73 -7.10 17.08
CA PHE A 164 4.08 -6.39 15.85
C PHE A 164 4.56 -4.97 16.16
N PHE A 165 3.83 -4.21 16.97
CA PHE A 165 4.21 -2.85 17.33
C PHE A 165 5.45 -2.80 18.22
N GLU A 166 5.61 -3.72 19.16
CA GLU A 166 6.84 -3.87 19.97
C GLU A 166 8.08 -4.15 19.11
N ASN A 167 7.95 -5.02 18.11
CA ASN A 167 9.02 -5.32 17.16
C ASN A 167 9.37 -4.11 16.29
N LEU A 168 8.36 -3.36 15.82
CA LEU A 168 8.58 -2.11 15.07
C LEU A 168 9.32 -1.08 15.92
N GLU A 169 8.88 -0.86 17.15
CA GLU A 169 9.55 0.02 18.10
C GLU A 169 11.02 -0.37 18.29
N SER A 170 11.27 -1.65 18.58
CA SER A 170 12.62 -2.19 18.75
C SER A 170 13.48 -2.02 17.49
N GLN A 171 12.89 -2.16 16.29
CA GLN A 171 13.59 -1.95 15.02
C GLN A 171 13.93 -0.47 14.81
N ILE A 172 13.00 0.44 15.10
CA ILE A 172 13.18 1.89 14.91
C ILE A 172 14.23 2.44 15.88
N ILE A 173 14.19 2.06 17.16
CA ILE A 173 15.15 2.53 18.18
C ILE A 173 16.60 2.12 17.85
N ARG A 174 16.80 0.99 17.16
CA ARG A 174 18.15 0.55 16.74
C ARG A 174 18.76 1.43 15.66
N THR A 175 18.00 2.32 15.05
CA THR A 175 18.46 3.23 14.00
C THR A 175 18.69 4.62 14.54
N SER A 176 19.70 5.32 14.02
CA SER A 176 20.01 6.69 14.44
C SER A 176 18.92 7.69 14.10
N ASP A 177 18.15 7.41 13.06
CA ASP A 177 17.27 8.40 12.43
C ASP A 177 15.82 8.29 12.91
N LEU A 178 15.49 7.30 13.75
CA LEU A 178 14.15 7.04 14.30
C LEU A 178 13.06 7.18 13.23
N ASN A 179 13.24 6.49 12.10
CA ASN A 179 12.37 6.66 10.93
C ASN A 179 11.65 5.37 10.52
N ALA A 180 10.54 5.55 9.82
CA ALA A 180 9.78 4.48 9.20
C ALA A 180 9.20 4.93 7.86
N PHE A 181 9.03 4.01 6.90
CA PHE A 181 8.17 4.27 5.76
C PHE A 181 7.09 3.21 5.61
N ILE A 182 5.94 3.63 5.08
CA ILE A 182 4.81 2.75 4.78
C ILE A 182 4.53 2.83 3.28
N PHE A 183 4.57 1.68 2.61
CA PHE A 183 4.23 1.55 1.20
C PHE A 183 2.84 0.93 1.02
N VAL A 184 2.00 1.56 0.18
CA VAL A 184 0.68 1.06 -0.22
C VAL A 184 0.72 0.77 -1.72
N HIS A 185 0.64 -0.51 -2.08
CA HIS A 185 0.78 -0.96 -3.46
C HIS A 185 -0.43 -0.61 -4.34
N GLY A 186 -0.24 -0.69 -5.66
CA GLY A 186 -1.26 -0.46 -6.67
C GLY A 186 -2.11 -1.69 -6.98
N TYR A 187 -2.89 -1.60 -8.07
CA TYR A 187 -3.65 -2.72 -8.59
C TYR A 187 -2.74 -3.77 -9.24
N ASN A 188 -3.27 -4.98 -9.46
CA ASN A 188 -2.55 -6.11 -10.07
C ASN A 188 -1.26 -6.50 -9.33
N VAL A 189 -1.26 -6.40 -7.99
CA VAL A 189 -0.11 -6.69 -7.13
C VAL A 189 -0.49 -7.77 -6.13
N SER A 190 0.27 -8.87 -6.08
CA SER A 190 0.11 -9.90 -5.05
C SER A 190 0.73 -9.47 -3.72
N PHE A 191 0.50 -10.25 -2.67
CA PHE A 191 1.14 -10.02 -1.38
C PHE A 191 2.67 -10.13 -1.49
N SER A 192 3.17 -11.17 -2.17
CA SER A 192 4.61 -11.35 -2.39
C SER A 192 5.22 -10.21 -3.20
N ASP A 193 4.55 -9.75 -4.27
CA ASP A 193 5.04 -8.62 -5.08
C ASP A 193 5.17 -7.34 -4.25
N ALA A 194 4.21 -7.08 -3.33
CA ALA A 194 4.28 -5.95 -2.42
C ALA A 194 5.46 -6.05 -1.43
N ALA A 195 5.71 -7.25 -0.88
CA ALA A 195 6.84 -7.50 -0.01
C ALA A 195 8.19 -7.30 -0.74
N LEU A 196 8.33 -7.87 -1.95
CA LEU A 196 9.53 -7.72 -2.77
C LEU A 196 9.80 -6.24 -3.10
N ARG A 197 8.77 -5.49 -3.51
CA ARG A 197 8.91 -4.06 -3.82
C ARG A 197 9.32 -3.24 -2.60
N THR A 198 8.77 -3.54 -1.44
CA THR A 198 9.11 -2.84 -0.20
C THR A 198 10.54 -3.12 0.22
N ALA A 199 11.00 -4.37 0.10
CA ALA A 199 12.37 -4.75 0.38
C ALA A 199 13.36 -4.11 -0.61
N GLN A 200 13.02 -4.07 -1.91
CA GLN A 200 13.81 -3.39 -2.94
C GLN A 200 13.93 -1.89 -2.62
N MET A 201 12.82 -1.21 -2.28
CA MET A 201 12.86 0.20 -1.90
C MET A 201 13.74 0.41 -0.66
N ALA A 202 13.60 -0.41 0.38
CA ALA A 202 14.42 -0.31 1.59
C ALA A 202 15.92 -0.48 1.28
N GLN A 203 16.28 -1.44 0.43
CA GLN A 203 17.66 -1.69 0.01
C GLN A 203 18.22 -0.52 -0.83
N ASP A 204 17.48 -0.06 -1.84
CA ASP A 204 17.95 0.93 -2.80
C ASP A 204 18.03 2.33 -2.19
N LEU A 205 17.09 2.68 -1.33
CA LEU A 205 17.11 3.92 -0.57
C LEU A 205 18.15 3.88 0.57
N LYS A 206 18.78 2.71 0.82
CA LYS A 206 19.63 2.48 2.01
C LYS A 206 18.90 2.91 3.30
N PHE A 207 17.62 2.56 3.37
CA PHE A 207 16.75 3.00 4.44
C PHE A 207 17.09 2.25 5.73
N GLY A 208 17.54 2.99 6.75
CA GLY A 208 17.95 2.40 8.02
C GLY A 208 16.80 2.08 8.98
N GLY A 209 15.61 2.60 8.73
CA GLY A 209 14.45 2.48 9.62
C GLY A 209 13.55 1.28 9.36
N ALA A 210 12.33 1.32 9.90
CA ALA A 210 11.33 0.29 9.67
C ALA A 210 10.67 0.44 8.30
N ALA A 211 10.84 -0.55 7.44
CA ALA A 211 10.14 -0.66 6.16
C ALA A 211 8.85 -1.47 6.35
N ILE A 212 7.72 -0.86 6.00
CA ILE A 212 6.39 -1.42 6.24
C ILE A 212 5.61 -1.37 4.94
N PHE A 213 4.80 -2.40 4.65
CA PHE A 213 3.81 -2.32 3.58
C PHE A 213 2.41 -2.67 4.09
N TYR A 214 1.43 -2.01 3.49
CA TYR A 214 0.04 -2.39 3.62
C TYR A 214 -0.41 -3.12 2.37
N SER A 215 -0.82 -4.38 2.52
CA SER A 215 -1.24 -5.19 1.39
C SER A 215 -2.76 -5.37 1.39
N TRP A 216 -3.43 -4.61 0.51
CA TRP A 216 -4.86 -4.74 0.27
C TRP A 216 -5.16 -5.83 -0.77
N PRO A 217 -6.38 -6.45 -0.81
CA PRO A 217 -6.71 -7.61 -1.64
C PRO A 217 -6.86 -7.27 -3.14
N SER A 218 -5.78 -6.78 -3.77
CA SER A 218 -5.70 -6.61 -5.21
C SER A 218 -5.64 -7.97 -5.90
N LYS A 219 -6.38 -8.10 -6.99
CA LYS A 219 -6.40 -9.29 -7.85
C LYS A 219 -5.25 -9.21 -8.84
N LYS A 220 -4.45 -10.27 -8.92
CA LYS A 220 -3.30 -10.36 -9.82
C LYS A 220 -3.74 -10.54 -11.29
N SER A 221 -4.53 -9.59 -11.81
CA SER A 221 -5.03 -9.63 -13.18
C SER A 221 -5.43 -8.22 -13.67
N ILE A 222 -5.01 -7.90 -14.89
CA ILE A 222 -5.34 -6.62 -15.53
C ILE A 222 -6.85 -6.51 -15.82
N THR A 223 -7.53 -7.63 -16.05
CA THR A 223 -8.96 -7.67 -16.39
C THR A 223 -9.88 -7.46 -15.21
N THR A 224 -9.35 -7.54 -13.98
CA THR A 224 -10.12 -7.42 -12.74
C THR A 224 -10.07 -6.01 -12.13
N TYR A 225 -9.71 -4.99 -12.90
CA TYR A 225 -9.64 -3.61 -12.42
C TYR A 225 -10.91 -3.13 -11.66
N PRO A 226 -12.17 -3.42 -12.13
CA PRO A 226 -13.37 -2.99 -11.39
C PRO A 226 -13.52 -3.65 -10.02
N TRP A 227 -13.03 -4.89 -9.84
CA TRP A 227 -13.01 -5.55 -8.53
C TRP A 227 -11.99 -4.88 -7.60
N ASP A 228 -10.83 -4.52 -8.14
CA ASP A 228 -9.79 -3.83 -7.37
C ASP A 228 -10.25 -2.45 -6.91
N GLU A 229 -11.09 -1.75 -7.69
CA GLU A 229 -11.71 -0.49 -7.25
C GLU A 229 -12.63 -0.68 -6.04
N GLN A 230 -13.38 -1.77 -5.99
CA GLN A 230 -14.21 -2.10 -4.82
C GLN A 230 -13.37 -2.54 -3.64
N ASN A 231 -12.37 -3.38 -3.88
CA ASN A 231 -11.48 -3.90 -2.85
C ASN A 231 -10.67 -2.79 -2.17
N ILE A 232 -10.14 -1.81 -2.93
CA ILE A 232 -9.41 -0.70 -2.31
C ILE A 232 -10.33 0.21 -1.49
N ALA A 233 -11.58 0.43 -1.94
CA ALA A 233 -12.57 1.17 -1.17
C ALA A 233 -12.96 0.43 0.13
N TRP A 234 -13.10 -0.90 0.07
CA TRP A 234 -13.33 -1.74 1.25
C TRP A 234 -12.13 -1.72 2.21
N SER A 235 -10.91 -1.66 1.70
CA SER A 235 -9.67 -1.61 2.48
C SER A 235 -9.38 -0.24 3.11
N GLU A 236 -9.98 0.83 2.63
CA GLU A 236 -9.72 2.19 3.11
C GLU A 236 -9.91 2.36 4.62
N PRO A 237 -11.02 1.95 5.25
CA PRO A 237 -11.18 2.05 6.70
C PRO A 237 -10.17 1.19 7.49
N HIS A 238 -9.77 0.05 6.94
CA HIS A 238 -8.76 -0.82 7.54
C HIS A 238 -7.38 -0.19 7.50
N PHE A 239 -6.99 0.38 6.36
CA PHE A 239 -5.74 1.13 6.24
C PHE A 239 -5.72 2.37 7.15
N LYS A 240 -6.83 3.13 7.21
CA LYS A 240 -6.97 4.25 8.15
C LYS A 240 -6.76 3.80 9.59
N LYS A 241 -7.37 2.67 9.99
CA LYS A 241 -7.18 2.11 11.33
C LYS A 241 -5.73 1.75 11.59
N PHE A 242 -5.08 1.02 10.66
CA PHE A 242 -3.67 0.68 10.75
C PHE A 242 -2.79 1.93 10.89
N LEU A 243 -2.97 2.93 10.03
CA LEU A 243 -2.19 4.15 10.05
C LEU A 243 -2.40 4.94 11.34
N SER A 244 -3.64 5.03 11.83
CA SER A 244 -3.95 5.66 13.12
C SER A 244 -3.27 4.94 14.30
N ASP A 245 -3.37 3.60 14.35
CA ASP A 245 -2.75 2.79 15.39
C ASP A 245 -1.22 2.97 15.35
N PHE A 246 -0.60 2.88 14.17
CA PHE A 246 0.84 3.07 13.99
C PHE A 246 1.30 4.46 14.44
N LEU A 247 0.67 5.53 13.95
CA LEU A 247 1.07 6.90 14.31
C LEU A 247 0.86 7.21 15.79
N SER A 248 -0.13 6.57 16.43
CA SER A 248 -0.39 6.75 17.87
C SER A 248 0.66 6.09 18.76
N THR A 249 1.23 4.95 18.31
CA THR A 249 2.10 4.12 19.14
C THR A 249 3.58 4.24 18.76
N THR A 250 3.90 4.61 17.52
CA THR A 250 5.27 4.61 17.03
C THR A 250 6.19 5.59 17.74
N VAL A 251 7.41 5.16 18.01
CA VAL A 251 8.53 6.00 18.45
C VAL A 251 9.24 6.71 17.27
N ALA A 252 8.84 6.44 16.03
CA ALA A 252 9.40 7.13 14.88
C ALA A 252 9.13 8.64 14.97
N GLU A 253 10.18 9.44 14.74
CA GLU A 253 10.11 10.89 14.63
C GLU A 253 9.86 11.34 13.18
N SER A 254 10.18 10.46 12.22
CA SER A 254 10.00 10.72 10.80
C SER A 254 9.32 9.54 10.13
N VAL A 255 8.09 9.78 9.63
CA VAL A 255 7.30 8.79 8.90
C VAL A 255 7.10 9.26 7.46
N TYR A 256 7.42 8.37 6.52
CA TYR A 256 7.25 8.60 5.08
C TYR A 256 6.17 7.68 4.54
N LEU A 257 5.26 8.22 3.76
CA LEU A 257 4.20 7.43 3.13
C LEU A 257 4.41 7.40 1.62
N VAL A 258 4.32 6.22 1.03
CA VAL A 258 4.43 6.02 -0.42
C VAL A 258 3.21 5.27 -0.90
N GLY A 259 2.37 5.91 -1.69
CA GLY A 259 1.26 5.27 -2.37
C GLY A 259 1.55 5.11 -3.86
N HIS A 260 1.22 3.95 -4.41
CA HIS A 260 1.33 3.69 -5.84
C HIS A 260 -0.05 3.45 -6.47
N SER A 261 -0.30 4.07 -7.62
CA SER A 261 -1.48 3.81 -8.44
C SER A 261 -2.78 3.89 -7.63
N MET A 262 -3.61 2.85 -7.67
CA MET A 262 -4.87 2.73 -6.93
C MET A 262 -4.69 2.77 -5.40
N GLY A 263 -3.54 2.33 -4.87
CA GLY A 263 -3.23 2.42 -3.44
C GLY A 263 -3.20 3.86 -2.90
N THR A 264 -2.98 4.83 -3.77
CA THR A 264 -3.05 6.26 -3.40
C THR A 264 -4.44 6.70 -2.98
N ARG A 265 -5.51 6.01 -3.41
CA ARG A 265 -6.90 6.30 -3.02
C ARG A 265 -7.07 6.07 -1.52
N ALA A 266 -6.76 4.87 -1.04
CA ALA A 266 -6.84 4.56 0.39
C ALA A 266 -5.91 5.45 1.22
N LEU A 267 -4.68 5.71 0.73
CA LEU A 267 -3.72 6.56 1.40
C LEU A 267 -4.27 7.99 1.57
N THR A 268 -4.70 8.64 0.50
CA THR A 268 -5.14 10.05 0.55
C THR A 268 -6.44 10.23 1.32
N ASN A 269 -7.43 9.34 1.15
CA ASN A 269 -8.70 9.40 1.87
C ASN A 269 -8.49 9.18 3.37
N SER A 270 -7.64 8.23 3.75
CA SER A 270 -7.27 8.00 5.15
C SER A 270 -6.57 9.21 5.76
N LEU A 271 -5.67 9.85 5.03
CA LEU A 271 -5.01 11.08 5.50
C LEU A 271 -5.99 12.24 5.65
N VAL A 272 -6.89 12.45 4.70
CA VAL A 272 -7.97 13.45 4.81
C VAL A 272 -8.83 13.21 6.06
N SER A 273 -9.16 11.96 6.35
CA SER A 273 -9.89 11.63 7.57
C SER A 273 -9.06 11.93 8.83
N LEU A 274 -7.79 11.51 8.85
CA LEU A 274 -6.91 11.71 10.01
C LEU A 274 -6.60 13.18 10.27
N THR A 275 -6.42 14.00 9.23
CA THR A 275 -6.18 15.44 9.41
C THR A 275 -7.36 16.16 10.07
N ARG A 276 -8.57 15.62 9.93
CA ARG A 276 -9.79 16.16 10.58
C ARG A 276 -10.01 15.59 11.97
N GLU A 277 -9.84 14.28 12.14
CA GLU A 277 -10.22 13.56 13.35
C GLU A 277 -9.11 13.57 14.41
N LYS A 278 -7.85 13.49 13.97
CA LYS A 278 -6.66 13.36 14.83
C LYS A 278 -5.47 14.11 14.22
N PRO A 279 -5.55 15.44 14.07
CA PRO A 279 -4.51 16.24 13.40
C PRO A 279 -3.13 16.10 14.08
N GLU A 280 -3.08 15.85 15.38
CA GLU A 280 -1.85 15.65 16.14
C GLU A 280 -1.03 14.45 15.65
N LEU A 281 -1.68 13.40 15.15
CA LEU A 281 -0.99 12.22 14.62
C LEU A 281 -0.22 12.52 13.33
N THR A 282 -0.66 13.51 12.58
CA THR A 282 -0.02 13.86 11.30
C THR A 282 1.31 14.61 11.44
N ALA A 283 1.65 15.10 12.64
CA ALA A 283 2.88 15.83 12.92
C ALA A 283 4.16 15.01 12.67
N LYS A 284 4.08 13.67 12.76
CA LYS A 284 5.19 12.76 12.48
C LYS A 284 5.41 12.51 10.98
N LEU A 285 4.45 12.89 10.12
CA LEU A 285 4.53 12.69 8.68
C LEU A 285 5.46 13.73 8.05
N LYS A 286 6.60 13.29 7.53
CA LYS A 286 7.61 14.16 6.91
C LYS A 286 7.40 14.33 5.41
N ALA A 287 6.99 13.26 4.72
CA ALA A 287 6.65 13.33 3.30
C ALA A 287 5.62 12.29 2.91
N ILE A 288 4.82 12.63 1.92
CA ILE A 288 3.81 11.78 1.29
C ILE A 288 4.09 11.76 -0.20
N ILE A 289 4.40 10.59 -0.73
CA ILE A 289 4.71 10.37 -2.13
C ILE A 289 3.53 9.71 -2.81
N LEU A 290 3.03 10.36 -3.85
CA LEU A 290 1.98 9.85 -4.71
C LEU A 290 2.61 9.46 -6.05
N ALA A 291 2.87 8.19 -6.25
CA ALA A 291 3.51 7.65 -7.44
C ALA A 291 2.47 7.10 -8.42
N ALA A 292 2.42 7.64 -9.63
CA ALA A 292 1.45 7.24 -10.65
C ALA A 292 -0.01 7.17 -10.13
N PRO A 293 -0.51 8.15 -9.37
CA PRO A 293 -1.77 8.01 -8.65
C PRO A 293 -2.96 7.88 -9.59
N ASP A 294 -3.75 6.83 -9.38
CA ASP A 294 -4.99 6.57 -10.11
C ASP A 294 -6.20 7.16 -9.39
N ILE A 295 -6.20 8.48 -9.25
CA ILE A 295 -7.26 9.28 -8.65
C ILE A 295 -7.82 10.21 -9.72
N ASP A 296 -9.13 10.46 -9.72
CA ASP A 296 -9.72 11.51 -10.56
C ASP A 296 -9.14 12.88 -10.18
N THR A 297 -8.49 13.53 -11.13
CA THR A 297 -7.82 14.82 -10.91
C THR A 297 -8.75 15.90 -10.35
N ARG A 298 -10.01 15.90 -10.76
CA ARG A 298 -10.99 16.91 -10.31
C ARG A 298 -11.36 16.70 -8.85
N ILE A 299 -11.57 15.43 -8.43
CA ILE A 299 -11.83 15.05 -7.05
C ILE A 299 -10.61 15.40 -6.20
N PHE A 300 -9.42 15.05 -6.66
CA PHE A 300 -8.19 15.36 -5.93
C PHE A 300 -8.06 16.87 -5.69
N LYS A 301 -8.20 17.69 -6.74
CA LYS A 301 -8.07 19.16 -6.63
C LYS A 301 -9.15 19.80 -5.75
N ARG A 302 -10.39 19.30 -5.79
CA ARG A 302 -11.50 19.87 -5.05
C ARG A 302 -11.54 19.43 -3.59
N ASP A 303 -11.35 18.14 -3.33
CA ASP A 303 -11.70 17.53 -2.04
C ASP A 303 -10.47 17.09 -1.22
N ILE A 304 -9.38 16.67 -1.87
CA ILE A 304 -8.23 16.03 -1.21
C ILE A 304 -7.10 17.05 -0.97
N ALA A 305 -6.60 17.65 -2.06
CA ALA A 305 -5.43 18.50 -2.00
C ALA A 305 -5.57 19.69 -1.03
N PRO A 306 -6.70 20.42 -0.98
CA PRO A 306 -6.83 21.55 -0.05
C PRO A 306 -6.71 21.15 1.41
N GLN A 307 -7.16 19.94 1.77
CA GLN A 307 -7.12 19.46 3.14
C GLN A 307 -5.70 19.02 3.53
N LEU A 308 -5.01 18.29 2.65
CA LEU A 308 -3.66 17.80 2.93
C LEU A 308 -2.65 18.96 2.93
N THR A 309 -2.72 19.89 1.97
CA THR A 309 -1.84 21.06 1.94
C THR A 309 -2.19 22.08 3.04
N GLY A 310 -3.47 22.20 3.40
CA GLY A 310 -3.92 23.01 4.52
C GLY A 310 -3.40 22.50 5.87
N ALA A 311 -3.21 21.19 6.01
CA ALA A 311 -2.56 20.58 7.16
C ALA A 311 -1.02 20.65 7.12
N SER A 312 -0.44 21.39 6.16
CA SER A 312 1.01 21.55 5.97
C SER A 312 1.77 20.24 5.69
N LEU A 313 1.08 19.22 5.16
CA LEU A 313 1.71 17.97 4.77
C LEU A 313 2.54 18.16 3.50
N LYS A 314 3.74 17.61 3.47
CA LYS A 314 4.65 17.66 2.31
C LYS A 314 4.25 16.60 1.30
N LEU A 315 3.66 17.02 0.19
CA LEU A 315 3.20 16.16 -0.90
C LEU A 315 4.18 16.20 -2.07
N THR A 316 4.53 15.04 -2.60
CA THR A 316 5.27 14.90 -3.86
C THR A 316 4.47 14.01 -4.81
N LEU A 317 4.18 14.52 -5.99
CA LEU A 317 3.50 13.81 -7.07
C LEU A 317 4.54 13.43 -8.15
N TYR A 318 4.62 12.15 -8.48
CA TYR A 318 5.27 11.68 -9.71
C TYR A 318 4.20 11.30 -10.73
N ALA A 319 4.20 12.01 -11.86
CA ALA A 319 3.28 11.81 -12.98
C ALA A 319 4.05 11.48 -14.26
N SER A 320 3.45 10.72 -15.19
CA SER A 320 4.11 10.36 -16.44
C SER A 320 3.14 10.32 -17.61
N SER A 321 3.55 10.89 -18.74
CA SER A 321 2.82 10.77 -20.01
C SER A 321 3.05 9.41 -20.69
N ASN A 322 4.00 8.61 -20.22
CA ASN A 322 4.32 7.29 -20.77
C ASN A 322 3.61 6.15 -20.05
N ASP A 323 2.75 6.47 -19.08
CA ASP A 323 2.02 5.50 -18.27
C ASP A 323 0.78 4.97 -19.03
N GLU A 324 0.90 3.78 -19.63
CA GLU A 324 -0.18 3.18 -20.42
C GLU A 324 -1.33 2.67 -19.53
N ALA A 325 -1.07 2.30 -18.29
CA ALA A 325 -2.12 1.88 -17.37
C ALA A 325 -3.03 3.06 -16.98
N LEU A 326 -2.45 4.22 -16.68
CA LEU A 326 -3.23 5.43 -16.41
C LEU A 326 -3.95 5.95 -17.65
N LYS A 327 -3.36 5.84 -18.84
CA LYS A 327 -4.07 6.15 -20.10
C LYS A 327 -5.29 5.25 -20.29
N LEU A 328 -5.17 3.96 -19.96
CA LEU A 328 -6.30 3.03 -20.03
C LEU A 328 -7.35 3.38 -18.96
N SER A 329 -6.94 3.62 -17.73
CA SER A 329 -7.82 4.06 -16.63
C SER A 329 -8.59 5.33 -17.02
N ARG A 330 -7.90 6.32 -17.60
CA ARG A 330 -8.53 7.56 -18.10
C ARG A 330 -9.58 7.29 -19.17
N LYS A 331 -9.31 6.38 -20.12
CA LYS A 331 -10.29 6.01 -21.15
C LYS A 331 -11.52 5.35 -20.53
N PHE A 332 -11.31 4.51 -19.53
CA PHE A 332 -12.39 3.81 -18.84
C PHE A 332 -13.28 4.77 -18.03
N HIS A 333 -12.68 5.72 -17.30
CA HIS A 333 -13.40 6.66 -16.45
C HIS A 333 -13.85 7.94 -17.15
N GLY A 334 -13.32 8.24 -18.32
CA GLY A 334 -13.63 9.45 -19.09
C GLY A 334 -12.95 10.73 -18.60
N TYR A 335 -12.10 10.67 -17.57
CA TYR A 335 -11.46 11.85 -16.96
C TYR A 335 -9.97 11.63 -16.66
N PRO A 336 -9.15 12.72 -16.71
CA PRO A 336 -7.73 12.66 -16.39
C PRO A 336 -7.47 12.06 -15.00
N ARG A 337 -6.44 11.25 -14.92
CA ARG A 337 -5.94 10.71 -13.65
C ARG A 337 -4.84 11.62 -13.10
N LEU A 338 -4.71 11.67 -11.77
CA LEU A 338 -3.74 12.52 -11.10
C LEU A 338 -2.29 12.23 -11.53
N GLY A 339 -1.98 10.97 -11.86
CA GLY A 339 -0.67 10.56 -12.36
C GLY A 339 -0.44 10.79 -13.87
N ASP A 340 -1.43 11.34 -14.61
CA ASP A 340 -1.24 11.76 -16.00
C ASP A 340 -0.30 12.98 -16.08
N SER A 341 0.58 13.00 -17.08
CA SER A 341 1.42 14.17 -17.40
C SER A 341 1.09 14.77 -18.77
N GLY A 342 1.97 15.64 -19.27
CA GLY A 342 1.74 16.43 -20.48
C GLY A 342 0.64 17.47 -20.28
N SER A 343 -0.33 17.52 -21.18
CA SER A 343 -1.47 18.45 -21.09
C SER A 343 -2.38 18.24 -19.88
N ASN A 344 -2.27 17.08 -19.21
CA ASN A 344 -3.06 16.72 -18.03
C ASN A 344 -2.30 16.85 -16.71
N LEU A 345 -1.04 17.30 -16.75
CA LEU A 345 -0.23 17.43 -15.55
C LEU A 345 -0.93 18.27 -14.49
N THR A 346 -1.01 17.72 -13.30
CA THR A 346 -1.69 18.38 -12.18
C THR A 346 -0.72 19.15 -11.32
N ILE A 347 -0.95 20.45 -11.23
CA ILE A 347 -0.19 21.38 -10.39
C ILE A 347 -1.11 21.89 -9.30
N VAL A 348 -0.66 21.78 -8.04
CA VAL A 348 -1.36 22.25 -6.85
C VAL A 348 -0.37 23.00 -5.97
N LYS A 349 -0.76 24.18 -5.49
CA LYS A 349 0.06 24.94 -4.54
C LYS A 349 0.29 24.13 -3.25
N GLY A 350 1.55 24.00 -2.85
CA GLY A 350 1.93 23.20 -1.67
C GLY A 350 2.20 21.73 -1.94
N MET A 351 2.17 21.31 -3.22
CA MET A 351 2.57 19.98 -3.67
C MET A 351 3.71 20.10 -4.68
N ASP A 352 4.78 19.34 -4.48
CA ASP A 352 5.85 19.22 -5.47
C ASP A 352 5.37 18.30 -6.61
N THR A 353 5.18 18.83 -7.80
CA THR A 353 4.79 18.05 -8.98
C THR A 353 6.02 17.76 -9.84
N ILE A 354 6.27 16.47 -10.11
CA ILE A 354 7.42 16.00 -10.89
C ILE A 354 6.91 15.24 -12.11
N ASP A 355 7.20 15.76 -13.29
CA ASP A 355 7.00 15.05 -14.55
C ASP A 355 8.11 14.01 -14.71
N ALA A 356 7.75 12.76 -14.53
CA ALA A 356 8.62 11.59 -14.64
C ALA A 356 8.62 10.95 -16.04
N SER A 357 8.10 11.64 -17.06
CA SER A 357 8.04 11.10 -18.42
C SER A 357 9.43 10.82 -19.00
N ASN A 358 10.45 11.55 -18.55
CA ASN A 358 11.86 11.34 -18.94
C ASN A 358 12.62 10.39 -18.02
N ALA A 359 11.98 9.88 -16.94
CA ALA A 359 12.62 8.88 -16.09
C ALA A 359 12.84 7.56 -16.84
N ASP A 360 13.90 6.84 -16.49
CA ASP A 360 14.17 5.53 -17.10
C ASP A 360 13.05 4.54 -16.76
N THR A 361 12.34 4.10 -17.82
CA THR A 361 11.21 3.16 -17.71
C THR A 361 11.53 1.79 -18.30
N SER A 362 12.81 1.51 -18.61
CA SER A 362 13.27 0.33 -19.36
C SER A 362 12.84 -1.02 -18.72
N PHE A 363 12.44 -1.02 -17.45
CA PHE A 363 12.03 -2.22 -16.71
C PHE A 363 10.50 -2.41 -16.61
N SER A 364 9.68 -1.52 -17.16
CA SER A 364 8.23 -1.62 -17.12
C SER A 364 7.63 -1.79 -18.50
N LEU A 365 7.00 -2.95 -18.77
CA LEU A 365 6.36 -3.23 -20.06
C LEU A 365 5.25 -2.24 -20.45
N ILE A 366 4.60 -1.64 -19.44
CA ILE A 366 3.48 -0.71 -19.63
C ILE A 366 3.78 0.68 -19.04
N GLY A 367 5.02 0.95 -18.64
CA GLY A 367 5.45 2.25 -18.11
C GLY A 367 4.81 2.64 -16.77
N HIS A 368 4.10 1.75 -16.08
CA HIS A 368 3.36 2.08 -14.84
C HIS A 368 4.17 1.94 -13.54
N SER A 369 5.25 1.16 -13.56
CA SER A 369 6.10 0.93 -12.40
C SER A 369 7.36 1.81 -12.39
N TYR A 370 7.34 2.95 -13.07
CA TYR A 370 8.48 3.87 -13.19
C TYR A 370 8.97 4.40 -11.85
N TYR A 371 8.12 4.44 -10.83
CA TYR A 371 8.51 4.87 -9.47
C TYR A 371 9.59 4.00 -8.83
N GLY A 372 9.77 2.77 -9.32
CA GLY A 372 10.88 1.91 -8.94
C GLY A 372 12.17 2.16 -9.73
N SER A 373 12.20 3.11 -10.69
CA SER A 373 13.39 3.40 -11.46
C SER A 373 14.49 4.05 -10.62
N LYS A 374 15.76 3.87 -11.06
CA LYS A 374 16.92 4.44 -10.38
C LYS A 374 16.80 5.96 -10.18
N SER A 375 16.31 6.68 -11.20
CA SER A 375 16.17 8.14 -11.16
C SER A 375 15.20 8.57 -10.06
N ILE A 376 14.04 7.92 -9.96
CA ILE A 376 13.02 8.28 -8.98
C ILE A 376 13.44 7.83 -7.58
N LEU A 377 14.04 6.64 -7.43
CA LEU A 377 14.57 6.20 -6.14
C LEU A 377 15.66 7.13 -5.61
N ASN A 378 16.55 7.64 -6.48
CA ASN A 378 17.52 8.65 -6.10
C ASN A 378 16.84 9.96 -5.64
N ASP A 379 15.80 10.39 -6.32
CA ASP A 379 15.03 11.56 -5.92
C ASP A 379 14.31 11.32 -4.58
N MET A 380 13.66 10.15 -4.42
CA MET A 380 13.04 9.73 -3.14
C MET A 380 14.05 9.69 -1.99
N SER A 381 15.31 9.30 -2.24
CA SER A 381 16.34 9.28 -1.21
C SER A 381 16.63 10.66 -0.63
N SER A 382 16.37 11.72 -1.41
CA SER A 382 16.48 13.12 -0.97
C SER A 382 15.24 13.59 -0.20
N ILE A 383 14.09 12.95 -0.45
CA ILE A 383 12.85 13.21 0.29
C ILE A 383 12.88 12.46 1.64
N PHE A 384 13.45 11.27 1.69
CA PHE A 384 13.57 10.44 2.89
C PHE A 384 14.70 10.93 3.80
N LYS A 385 14.64 12.19 4.17
CA LYS A 385 15.53 12.84 5.12
C LYS A 385 14.70 13.45 6.24
N ILE A 386 15.33 13.63 7.39
CA ILE A 386 14.71 14.32 8.54
C ILE A 386 14.13 15.64 8.08
N GLU A 387 14.88 16.36 7.24
CA GLU A 387 14.40 17.52 6.51
C GLU A 387 14.41 17.21 5.00
N PRO A 388 13.25 16.95 4.39
CA PRO A 388 13.15 16.67 2.97
C PRO A 388 13.74 17.80 2.12
N ILE A 389 14.62 17.43 1.20
CA ILE A 389 15.29 18.39 0.31
C ILE A 389 14.28 18.94 -0.70
N ALA A 390 14.27 20.25 -0.89
CA ALA A 390 13.41 20.88 -1.89
C ALA A 390 13.79 20.48 -3.33
N PRO A 391 12.84 20.43 -4.28
CA PRO A 391 13.06 19.93 -5.64
C PRO A 391 14.23 20.60 -6.40
N ASN A 392 14.43 21.92 -6.22
CA ASN A 392 15.54 22.64 -6.83
C ASN A 392 16.93 22.13 -6.40
N ASN A 393 17.03 21.45 -5.28
CA ASN A 393 18.27 20.91 -4.72
C ASN A 393 18.40 19.39 -4.93
N ARG A 394 17.47 18.74 -5.62
CA ARG A 394 17.45 17.30 -5.91
C ARG A 394 17.97 16.94 -7.31
N GLY A 395 18.50 17.92 -8.05
CA GLY A 395 19.00 17.73 -9.41
C GLY A 395 17.92 17.67 -10.49
N LEU A 396 16.69 18.04 -10.14
CA LEU A 396 15.56 18.19 -11.07
C LEU A 396 15.67 19.49 -11.85
N LEU A 397 15.08 19.53 -13.03
CA LEU A 397 14.98 20.72 -13.86
C LEU A 397 13.65 21.43 -13.59
N PRO A 398 13.66 22.74 -13.28
CA PRO A 398 12.45 23.53 -13.15
C PRO A 398 11.78 23.76 -14.52
N VAL A 399 10.47 23.74 -14.56
CA VAL A 399 9.65 24.04 -15.75
C VAL A 399 8.70 25.18 -15.45
N GLY A 400 8.63 26.17 -16.37
CA GLY A 400 7.82 27.38 -16.23
C GLY A 400 8.57 28.54 -15.55
N GLU A 401 8.08 29.77 -15.71
CA GLU A 401 8.58 30.96 -15.05
C GLU A 401 7.41 31.77 -14.46
N PRO A 402 7.25 31.82 -13.11
CA PRO A 402 8.00 31.05 -12.13
C PRO A 402 7.79 29.53 -12.26
N SER A 403 8.73 28.73 -11.72
CA SER A 403 8.66 27.26 -11.81
C SER A 403 7.34 26.73 -11.27
N THR A 404 6.59 26.00 -12.10
CA THR A 404 5.30 25.41 -11.75
C THR A 404 5.43 23.94 -11.37
N HIS A 405 6.40 23.24 -11.96
CA HIS A 405 6.69 21.84 -11.72
C HIS A 405 8.15 21.52 -12.06
N TRP A 406 8.52 20.26 -11.94
CA TRP A 406 9.89 19.76 -12.11
C TRP A 406 9.90 18.57 -13.07
N THR A 407 11.05 18.34 -13.74
CA THR A 407 11.25 17.15 -14.58
C THR A 407 12.65 16.57 -14.36
N PHE A 408 12.83 15.30 -14.71
CA PHE A 408 14.15 14.67 -14.75
C PHE A 408 14.92 15.17 -15.98
N ARG A 409 16.26 15.13 -15.86
CA ARG A 409 17.19 15.48 -16.96
C ARG A 409 17.16 14.47 -18.08
#